data_6a5b47bb00f079c4de99c86cc6058349
#
_entry.id   6a5b47bb00f079c4de99c86cc6058349
#
_cell.length_a   1.000
_cell.length_b   1.000
_cell.length_c   1.000
_cell.angle_alpha   90.00
_cell.angle_beta   90.00
_cell.angle_gamma   90.00
#
_symmetry.space_group_name_H-M   'P 1'
#
loop_
_entity.id
_entity.type
_entity.pdbx_description
1 polymer ?
#
loop_
_entity_poly.entity_id
_entity_poly.type
_entity_poly.pdbx_seq_one_letter_code
_entity_poly.pdbx_strand_id
1 'polypeptide(L)'
;AHQTIAGEAGRKITTWDFGVLPELMELQKNNAKIFGYPALQDCETHCEMSVWDEEHLAQAVHLQGLLRLARLHFKENLKHLDKNIPDAANMGMLYAGLTSDTLEALKTDIVSLALQRACGLDDVSQWPRDTLSFENMLAQAKNRLGLIVQEIAKLVLLILTEWQAAQKKLVSVKTQLNAYNDMVAQIERLTPKRFVLNTAYVQLVHYPRYFKAIALRVDKLKNDSARDAQLMRDMLPLVQNWQRAVN
;
A
#
# COMPACT_ATOMS: atom_id res chain seq x y z
N ALA A 1 2.98 24.40 -23.75
CA ALA A 1 2.90 23.11 -23.07
C ALA A 1 3.11 21.92 -24.03
N HIS A 2 2.50 21.95 -25.22
CA HIS A 2 2.60 20.87 -26.21
C HIS A 2 4.04 20.48 -26.62
N GLN A 3 4.95 21.43 -26.73
CA GLN A 3 6.33 21.17 -27.18
C GLN A 3 7.18 20.46 -26.12
N THR A 4 6.95 20.74 -24.85
CA THR A 4 7.78 20.18 -23.75
C THR A 4 7.54 18.67 -23.61
N ILE A 5 6.28 18.21 -23.64
CA ILE A 5 5.96 16.78 -23.44
C ILE A 5 6.28 15.95 -24.68
N ALA A 6 6.08 16.47 -25.89
CA ALA A 6 6.47 15.78 -27.13
C ALA A 6 7.98 15.55 -27.23
N GLY A 7 8.81 16.46 -26.66
CA GLY A 7 10.27 16.33 -26.59
C GLY A 7 10.77 15.35 -25.53
N GLU A 8 9.91 14.94 -24.57
CA GLU A 8 10.25 14.03 -23.48
C GLU A 8 9.86 12.56 -23.74
N ALA A 9 9.14 12.30 -24.86
CA ALA A 9 8.74 10.93 -25.22
C ALA A 9 9.98 10.04 -25.46
N GLY A 10 10.06 8.91 -24.69
CA GLY A 10 11.18 7.98 -24.75
C GLY A 10 12.46 8.45 -24.02
N ARG A 11 12.42 9.62 -23.37
CA ARG A 11 13.54 10.09 -22.55
C ARG A 11 13.57 9.34 -21.22
N LYS A 12 14.74 8.87 -20.83
CA LYS A 12 14.98 8.27 -19.51
C LYS A 12 15.08 9.37 -18.45
N ILE A 13 14.08 9.44 -17.56
CA ILE A 13 13.95 10.45 -16.52
C ILE A 13 14.37 9.81 -15.19
N THR A 14 15.42 10.32 -14.56
CA THR A 14 15.91 9.88 -13.25
C THR A 14 15.78 10.95 -12.18
N THR A 15 15.45 12.18 -12.56
CA THR A 15 15.15 13.31 -11.70
C THR A 15 14.11 14.20 -12.39
N TRP A 16 13.50 15.15 -11.67
CA TRP A 16 12.51 16.07 -12.25
C TRP A 16 13.23 17.26 -12.93
N ASP A 17 13.59 17.11 -14.18
CA ASP A 17 14.34 18.11 -14.96
C ASP A 17 13.65 18.52 -16.28
N PHE A 18 12.34 18.27 -16.39
CA PHE A 18 11.52 18.49 -17.59
C PHE A 18 10.48 19.61 -17.44
N GLY A 19 10.53 20.39 -16.36
CA GLY A 19 9.66 21.55 -16.14
C GLY A 19 8.30 21.16 -15.53
N VAL A 20 7.20 21.63 -16.12
CA VAL A 20 5.83 21.45 -15.60
C VAL A 20 5.16 20.25 -16.26
N LEU A 21 4.55 19.39 -15.46
CA LEU A 21 3.68 18.30 -15.91
C LEU A 21 2.22 18.73 -15.74
N PRO A 22 1.47 19.04 -16.82
CA PRO A 22 0.06 19.42 -16.70
C PRO A 22 -0.80 18.22 -16.25
N GLU A 23 -1.94 18.51 -15.63
CA GLU A 23 -2.91 17.46 -15.27
C GLU A 23 -3.60 16.88 -16.49
N LEU A 24 -3.88 17.73 -17.49
CA LEU A 24 -4.55 17.38 -18.72
C LEU A 24 -3.84 18.04 -19.90
N MET A 25 -3.73 17.35 -21.01
CA MET A 25 -3.18 17.88 -22.26
C MET A 25 -4.07 17.58 -23.44
N GLU A 26 -4.11 18.50 -24.40
CA GLU A 26 -4.76 18.30 -25.69
C GLU A 26 -3.78 17.63 -26.67
N LEU A 27 -4.20 16.54 -27.27
CA LEU A 27 -3.47 15.81 -28.30
C LEU A 27 -4.24 15.90 -29.62
N GLN A 28 -3.53 16.02 -30.74
CA GLN A 28 -4.11 15.89 -32.07
C GLN A 28 -3.83 14.50 -32.63
N LYS A 29 -4.89 13.76 -32.94
CA LYS A 29 -4.81 12.46 -33.60
C LYS A 29 -5.82 12.43 -34.77
N ASN A 30 -5.33 12.23 -36.01
CA ASN A 30 -6.18 12.14 -37.20
C ASN A 30 -7.16 13.33 -37.40
N ASN A 31 -6.69 14.56 -37.19
CA ASN A 31 -7.50 15.79 -37.20
C ASN A 31 -8.59 15.89 -36.11
N ALA A 32 -8.64 14.97 -35.15
CA ALA A 32 -9.48 15.07 -33.96
C ALA A 32 -8.68 15.56 -32.76
N LYS A 33 -9.29 16.43 -31.96
CA LYS A 33 -8.73 16.82 -30.65
C LYS A 33 -9.15 15.77 -29.63
N ILE A 34 -8.17 15.17 -28.96
CA ILE A 34 -8.38 14.25 -27.85
C ILE A 34 -7.67 14.80 -26.63
N PHE A 35 -8.23 14.55 -25.46
CA PHE A 35 -7.59 14.89 -24.19
C PHE A 35 -6.88 13.66 -23.63
N GLY A 36 -5.74 13.88 -22.99
CA GLY A 36 -4.98 12.82 -22.33
C GLY A 36 -4.37 13.31 -21.01
N TYR A 37 -4.17 12.36 -20.12
CA TYR A 37 -3.61 12.58 -18.79
C TYR A 37 -2.15 12.16 -18.80
N PRO A 38 -1.18 13.11 -18.75
CA PRO A 38 0.23 12.79 -18.73
C PRO A 38 0.64 12.22 -17.36
N ALA A 39 1.48 11.20 -17.41
CA ALA A 39 1.98 10.49 -16.23
C ALA A 39 3.45 10.11 -16.39
N LEU A 40 4.16 10.04 -15.26
CA LEU A 40 5.46 9.39 -15.17
C LEU A 40 5.26 7.89 -15.00
N GLN A 41 5.72 7.11 -15.95
CA GLN A 41 5.66 5.64 -15.91
C GLN A 41 6.95 5.10 -15.30
N ASP A 42 6.84 4.24 -14.28
CA ASP A 42 7.99 3.54 -13.70
C ASP A 42 8.51 2.47 -14.67
N CYS A 43 9.79 2.58 -15.04
CA CYS A 43 10.54 1.62 -15.87
C CYS A 43 11.67 0.94 -15.06
N GLU A 44 11.47 0.69 -13.76
CA GLU A 44 12.39 0.04 -12.81
C GLU A 44 13.67 0.83 -12.51
N THR A 45 14.41 1.29 -13.51
CA THR A 45 15.66 2.04 -13.38
C THR A 45 15.53 3.54 -13.61
N HIS A 46 14.44 3.97 -14.22
CA HIS A 46 14.14 5.34 -14.61
C HIS A 46 12.62 5.48 -14.77
N CYS A 47 12.15 6.68 -15.06
CA CYS A 47 10.78 6.91 -15.52
C CYS A 47 10.80 7.32 -17.00
N GLU A 48 9.67 7.10 -17.67
CA GLU A 48 9.36 7.66 -18.97
C GLU A 48 8.04 8.43 -18.92
N MET A 49 7.88 9.40 -19.83
CA MET A 49 6.64 10.13 -19.96
C MET A 49 5.64 9.30 -20.75
N SER A 50 4.43 9.11 -20.20
CA SER A 50 3.32 8.43 -20.87
C SER A 50 2.05 9.30 -20.82
N VAL A 51 1.10 9.04 -21.73
CA VAL A 51 -0.18 9.75 -21.77
C VAL A 51 -1.30 8.72 -21.82
N TRP A 52 -2.28 8.89 -20.95
CA TRP A 52 -3.39 7.97 -20.75
C TRP A 52 -4.72 8.65 -21.09
N ASP A 53 -5.69 7.89 -21.53
CA ASP A 53 -7.05 8.36 -21.85
C ASP A 53 -7.97 8.38 -20.63
N GLU A 54 -7.61 7.65 -19.55
CA GLU A 54 -8.38 7.60 -18.30
C GLU A 54 -7.58 8.17 -17.14
N GLU A 55 -8.18 9.12 -16.42
CA GLU A 55 -7.54 9.84 -15.31
C GLU A 55 -7.06 8.90 -14.19
N HIS A 56 -7.92 7.96 -13.76
CA HIS A 56 -7.58 7.05 -12.67
C HIS A 56 -6.42 6.11 -13.01
N LEU A 57 -6.29 5.68 -14.28
CA LEU A 57 -5.15 4.88 -14.74
C LEU A 57 -3.88 5.74 -14.79
N ALA A 58 -3.96 6.97 -15.30
CA ALA A 58 -2.85 7.91 -15.28
C ALA A 58 -2.36 8.20 -13.88
N GLN A 59 -3.26 8.41 -12.92
CA GLN A 59 -2.93 8.61 -11.51
C GLN A 59 -2.22 7.41 -10.91
N ALA A 60 -2.72 6.18 -11.14
CA ALA A 60 -2.08 4.97 -10.66
C ALA A 60 -0.64 4.80 -11.20
N VAL A 61 -0.44 5.08 -12.50
CA VAL A 61 0.88 5.03 -13.14
C VAL A 61 1.78 6.16 -12.61
N HIS A 62 1.26 7.39 -12.51
CA HIS A 62 2.02 8.54 -12.05
C HIS A 62 2.53 8.40 -10.63
N LEU A 63 1.73 7.82 -9.72
CA LEU A 63 2.16 7.49 -8.36
C LEU A 63 3.41 6.60 -8.36
N GLN A 64 3.44 5.57 -9.19
CA GLN A 64 4.60 4.68 -9.28
C GLN A 64 5.83 5.41 -9.82
N GLY A 65 5.64 6.30 -10.80
CA GLY A 65 6.71 7.15 -11.31
C GLY A 65 7.27 8.13 -10.27
N LEU A 66 6.40 8.82 -9.51
CA LEU A 66 6.83 9.69 -8.40
C LEU A 66 7.62 8.91 -7.35
N LEU A 67 7.13 7.72 -6.98
CA LEU A 67 7.83 6.83 -6.06
C LEU A 67 9.17 6.35 -6.63
N ARG A 68 9.27 6.11 -7.94
CA ARG A 68 10.54 5.76 -8.60
C ARG A 68 11.55 6.89 -8.48
N LEU A 69 11.18 8.11 -8.83
CA LEU A 69 12.08 9.27 -8.71
C LEU A 69 12.51 9.50 -7.27
N ALA A 70 11.60 9.39 -6.31
CA ALA A 70 11.92 9.49 -4.89
C ALA A 70 12.88 8.37 -4.44
N ARG A 71 12.68 7.11 -4.89
CA ARG A 71 13.60 6.00 -4.61
C ARG A 71 15.00 6.23 -5.18
N LEU A 72 15.09 6.78 -6.37
CA LEU A 72 16.38 7.11 -6.99
C LEU A 72 17.11 8.19 -6.18
N HIS A 73 16.38 9.24 -5.75
CA HIS A 73 16.93 10.30 -4.92
C HIS A 73 17.42 9.81 -3.54
N PHE A 74 16.63 8.98 -2.86
CA PHE A 74 16.92 8.49 -1.51
C PHE A 74 17.66 7.14 -1.48
N LYS A 75 18.22 6.68 -2.57
CA LYS A 75 18.78 5.33 -2.74
C LYS A 75 19.64 4.87 -1.56
N GLU A 76 20.61 5.67 -1.13
CA GLU A 76 21.53 5.28 -0.04
C GLU A 76 20.82 5.35 1.34
N ASN A 77 19.94 6.33 1.54
CA ASN A 77 19.14 6.44 2.77
C ASN A 77 18.20 5.22 2.92
N LEU A 78 17.55 4.79 1.84
CA LEU A 78 16.65 3.64 1.86
C LEU A 78 17.39 2.33 2.17
N LYS A 79 18.58 2.13 1.60
CA LYS A 79 19.44 0.99 1.95
C LYS A 79 19.84 0.97 3.43
N HIS A 80 20.15 2.15 3.98
CA HIS A 80 20.46 2.26 5.40
C HIS A 80 19.25 1.94 6.28
N LEU A 81 18.09 2.49 5.97
CA LEU A 81 16.85 2.27 6.70
C LEU A 81 16.40 0.80 6.64
N ASP A 82 16.49 0.16 5.47
CA ASP A 82 16.17 -1.25 5.29
C ASP A 82 17.02 -2.17 6.19
N LYS A 83 18.32 -1.88 6.32
CA LYS A 83 19.22 -2.63 7.21
C LYS A 83 18.93 -2.42 8.69
N ASN A 84 18.35 -1.29 9.06
CA ASN A 84 18.17 -0.86 10.46
C ASN A 84 16.69 -0.79 10.89
N ILE A 85 15.82 -1.60 10.30
CA ILE A 85 14.42 -1.69 10.73
C ILE A 85 14.36 -2.27 12.16
N PRO A 86 13.72 -1.59 13.12
CA PRO A 86 13.59 -2.08 14.48
C PRO A 86 12.86 -3.43 14.53
N ASP A 87 13.26 -4.31 15.44
CA ASP A 87 12.63 -5.61 15.70
C ASP A 87 12.49 -6.53 14.48
N ALA A 88 13.31 -6.34 13.44
CA ALA A 88 13.23 -7.10 12.18
C ALA A 88 13.28 -8.63 12.39
N ALA A 89 14.13 -9.11 13.30
CA ALA A 89 14.24 -10.55 13.59
C ALA A 89 12.93 -11.12 14.17
N ASN A 90 12.30 -10.40 15.11
CA ASN A 90 11.02 -10.80 15.69
C ASN A 90 9.90 -10.75 14.65
N MET A 91 9.84 -9.69 13.84
CA MET A 91 8.90 -9.62 12.71
C MET A 91 9.10 -10.80 11.74
N GLY A 92 10.35 -11.16 11.42
CA GLY A 92 10.67 -12.28 10.53
C GLY A 92 10.13 -13.63 11.04
N MET A 93 10.26 -13.91 12.32
CA MET A 93 9.72 -15.13 12.92
C MET A 93 8.19 -15.19 12.85
N LEU A 94 7.53 -14.06 13.12
CA LEU A 94 6.07 -13.98 13.04
C LEU A 94 5.58 -14.05 11.59
N TYR A 95 6.24 -13.36 10.67
CA TYR A 95 5.87 -13.28 9.26
C TYR A 95 6.03 -14.60 8.53
N ALA A 96 7.05 -15.39 8.84
CA ALA A 96 7.23 -16.75 8.33
C ALA A 96 6.07 -17.70 8.67
N GLY A 97 5.36 -17.43 9.78
CA GLY A 97 4.14 -18.17 10.13
C GLY A 97 2.90 -17.72 9.35
N LEU A 98 2.93 -16.53 8.77
CA LEU A 98 1.80 -15.94 8.05
C LEU A 98 1.83 -16.26 6.55
N THR A 99 3.00 -16.19 5.93
CA THR A 99 3.18 -16.25 4.47
C THR A 99 4.50 -16.94 4.10
N SER A 100 4.61 -17.37 2.85
CA SER A 100 5.86 -17.84 2.26
C SER A 100 6.80 -16.71 1.80
N ASP A 101 6.39 -15.45 1.93
CA ASP A 101 7.22 -14.30 1.57
C ASP A 101 8.39 -14.14 2.57
N THR A 102 9.46 -13.53 2.12
CA THR A 102 10.68 -13.37 2.93
C THR A 102 10.63 -12.15 3.84
N LEU A 103 11.44 -12.15 4.89
CA LEU A 103 11.64 -10.96 5.72
C LEU A 103 12.14 -9.76 4.89
N GLU A 104 12.99 -10.00 3.90
CA GLU A 104 13.49 -8.93 3.03
C GLU A 104 12.36 -8.29 2.21
N ALA A 105 11.38 -9.08 1.75
CA ALA A 105 10.20 -8.54 1.08
C ALA A 105 9.37 -7.67 2.05
N LEU A 106 9.17 -8.12 3.28
CA LEU A 106 8.47 -7.33 4.31
C LEU A 106 9.18 -6.00 4.61
N LYS A 107 10.50 -6.03 4.76
CA LYS A 107 11.32 -4.83 5.00
C LYS A 107 11.20 -3.85 3.83
N THR A 108 11.27 -4.35 2.61
CA THR A 108 11.07 -3.55 1.40
C THR A 108 9.68 -2.92 1.36
N ASP A 109 8.64 -3.63 1.80
CA ASP A 109 7.27 -3.09 1.87
C ASP A 109 7.15 -1.98 2.91
N ILE A 110 7.73 -2.18 4.10
CA ILE A 110 7.77 -1.16 5.18
C ILE A 110 8.43 0.11 4.68
N VAL A 111 9.61 -0.01 4.07
CA VAL A 111 10.38 1.14 3.56
C VAL A 111 9.67 1.82 2.40
N SER A 112 9.01 1.05 1.52
CA SER A 112 8.24 1.60 0.39
C SER A 112 7.01 2.38 0.84
N LEU A 113 6.24 1.83 1.79
CA LEU A 113 5.10 2.52 2.38
C LEU A 113 5.55 3.78 3.13
N ALA A 114 6.68 3.71 3.86
CA ALA A 114 7.23 4.85 4.56
C ALA A 114 7.66 5.97 3.60
N LEU A 115 8.25 5.63 2.46
CA LEU A 115 8.62 6.59 1.43
C LEU A 115 7.39 7.28 0.85
N GLN A 116 6.34 6.52 0.49
CA GLN A 116 5.09 7.07 -0.02
C GLN A 116 4.49 8.09 0.95
N ARG A 117 4.42 7.75 2.24
CA ARG A 117 3.91 8.62 3.28
C ARG A 117 4.83 9.82 3.56
N ALA A 118 6.14 9.61 3.57
CA ALA A 118 7.11 10.68 3.76
C ALA A 118 7.03 11.71 2.63
N CYS A 119 6.75 11.30 1.42
CA CYS A 119 6.52 12.17 0.27
C CYS A 119 5.11 12.79 0.23
N GLY A 120 4.18 12.39 1.11
CA GLY A 120 2.80 12.88 1.10
C GLY A 120 1.98 12.42 -0.11
N LEU A 121 2.35 11.28 -0.71
CA LEU A 121 1.73 10.76 -1.93
C LEU A 121 0.41 9.99 -1.69
N ASP A 122 -0.09 10.00 -0.46
CA ASP A 122 -1.41 9.43 -0.13
C ASP A 122 -2.57 10.34 -0.62
N ASP A 123 -2.30 11.61 -0.90
CA ASP A 123 -3.27 12.60 -1.38
C ASP A 123 -2.86 13.12 -2.76
N VAL A 124 -3.65 12.78 -3.79
CA VAL A 124 -3.42 13.17 -5.20
C VAL A 124 -3.33 14.69 -5.36
N SER A 125 -4.08 15.47 -4.56
CA SER A 125 -4.08 16.93 -4.64
C SER A 125 -2.74 17.56 -4.24
N GLN A 126 -1.88 16.82 -3.53
CA GLN A 126 -0.57 17.27 -3.07
C GLN A 126 0.58 16.80 -3.96
N TRP A 127 0.29 16.09 -5.04
CA TRP A 127 1.33 15.58 -5.91
C TRP A 127 2.07 16.70 -6.64
N PRO A 128 3.39 16.64 -6.74
CA PRO A 128 4.17 17.65 -7.44
C PRO A 128 3.85 17.64 -8.94
N ARG A 129 3.80 18.84 -9.51
CA ARG A 129 3.56 19.05 -10.95
C ARG A 129 4.67 19.88 -11.62
N ASP A 130 5.67 20.30 -10.87
CA ASP A 130 6.83 21.05 -11.35
C ASP A 130 8.08 20.72 -10.51
N THR A 131 9.23 21.21 -10.98
CA THR A 131 10.53 20.97 -10.33
C THR A 131 10.55 21.45 -8.89
N LEU A 132 10.02 22.66 -8.61
CA LEU A 132 10.08 23.25 -7.27
C LEU A 132 9.21 22.48 -6.27
N SER A 133 7.99 22.11 -6.64
CA SER A 133 7.10 21.32 -5.81
C SER A 133 7.67 19.92 -5.55
N PHE A 134 8.35 19.32 -6.53
CA PHE A 134 9.03 18.03 -6.37
C PHE A 134 10.23 18.13 -5.41
N GLU A 135 11.08 19.15 -5.55
CA GLU A 135 12.20 19.39 -4.63
C GLU A 135 11.73 19.64 -3.20
N ASN A 136 10.67 20.42 -3.02
CA ASN A 136 10.05 20.66 -1.71
C ASN A 136 9.52 19.38 -1.09
N MET A 137 8.87 18.52 -1.86
CA MET A 137 8.41 17.18 -1.43
C MET A 137 9.58 16.34 -0.93
N LEU A 138 10.69 16.28 -1.68
CA LEU A 138 11.90 15.54 -1.29
C LEU A 138 12.53 16.11 -0.02
N ALA A 139 12.62 17.42 0.11
CA ALA A 139 13.17 18.08 1.30
C ALA A 139 12.36 17.77 2.56
N GLN A 140 11.03 17.79 2.47
CA GLN A 140 10.14 17.40 3.56
C GLN A 140 10.27 15.91 3.89
N ALA A 141 10.30 15.05 2.87
CA ALA A 141 10.44 13.61 3.05
C ALA A 141 11.75 13.26 3.77
N LYS A 142 12.87 13.90 3.42
CA LYS A 142 14.18 13.68 4.04
C LYS A 142 14.15 13.79 5.56
N ASN A 143 13.43 14.77 6.09
CA ASN A 143 13.41 15.07 7.52
C ASN A 143 12.57 14.08 8.34
N ARG A 144 11.59 13.40 7.72
CA ARG A 144 10.61 12.57 8.43
C ARG A 144 10.67 11.07 8.08
N LEU A 145 11.34 10.71 6.99
CA LEU A 145 11.37 9.32 6.48
C LEU A 145 11.81 8.31 7.54
N GLY A 146 12.88 8.59 8.28
CA GLY A 146 13.38 7.69 9.31
C GLY A 146 12.39 7.44 10.45
N LEU A 147 11.67 8.49 10.89
CA LEU A 147 10.63 8.38 11.93
C LEU A 147 9.44 7.58 11.43
N ILE A 148 9.01 7.80 10.18
CA ILE A 148 7.89 7.06 9.58
C ILE A 148 8.24 5.59 9.40
N VAL A 149 9.47 5.23 9.03
CA VAL A 149 9.91 3.81 8.97
C VAL A 149 9.77 3.15 10.35
N GLN A 150 10.21 3.82 11.42
CA GLN A 150 10.08 3.28 12.79
C GLN A 150 8.61 3.13 13.21
N GLU A 151 7.76 4.09 12.86
CA GLU A 151 6.32 4.06 13.15
C GLU A 151 5.64 2.88 12.44
N ILE A 152 5.90 2.71 11.14
CA ILE A 152 5.34 1.61 10.37
C ILE A 152 5.89 0.26 10.84
N ALA A 153 7.19 0.16 11.17
CA ALA A 153 7.76 -1.06 11.72
C ALA A 153 7.09 -1.49 13.03
N LYS A 154 6.85 -0.55 13.95
CA LYS A 154 6.11 -0.80 15.19
C LYS A 154 4.66 -1.26 14.91
N LEU A 155 3.99 -0.62 13.97
CA LEU A 155 2.64 -1.00 13.57
C LEU A 155 2.61 -2.42 12.99
N VAL A 156 3.54 -2.75 12.09
CA VAL A 156 3.64 -4.10 11.49
C VAL A 156 3.93 -5.16 12.53
N LEU A 157 4.86 -4.89 13.46
CA LEU A 157 5.13 -5.81 14.58
C LEU A 157 3.87 -6.06 15.43
N LEU A 158 3.10 -5.00 15.72
CA LEU A 158 1.86 -5.12 16.47
C LEU A 158 0.81 -5.94 15.68
N ILE A 159 0.66 -5.70 14.40
CA ILE A 159 -0.23 -6.46 13.51
C ILE A 159 0.11 -7.95 13.56
N LEU A 160 1.39 -8.31 13.36
CA LEU A 160 1.85 -9.69 13.35
C LEU A 160 1.68 -10.37 14.72
N THR A 161 1.88 -9.63 15.80
CA THR A 161 1.68 -10.12 17.19
C THR A 161 0.20 -10.46 17.43
N GLU A 162 -0.71 -9.55 17.07
CA GLU A 162 -2.14 -9.77 17.25
C GLU A 162 -2.69 -10.85 16.31
N TRP A 163 -2.17 -10.91 15.07
CA TRP A 163 -2.45 -12.01 14.15
C TRP A 163 -2.06 -13.36 14.77
N GLN A 164 -0.83 -13.49 15.31
CA GLN A 164 -0.39 -14.75 15.94
C GLN A 164 -1.27 -15.12 17.14
N ALA A 165 -1.65 -14.13 17.96
CA ALA A 165 -2.55 -14.36 19.08
C ALA A 165 -3.93 -14.88 18.63
N ALA A 166 -4.50 -14.30 17.55
CA ALA A 166 -5.75 -14.75 16.95
C ALA A 166 -5.62 -16.19 16.42
N GLN A 167 -4.53 -16.50 15.71
CA GLN A 167 -4.27 -17.85 15.17
C GLN A 167 -4.17 -18.90 16.27
N LYS A 168 -3.43 -18.61 17.36
CA LYS A 168 -3.33 -19.53 18.51
C LYS A 168 -4.70 -19.84 19.12
N LYS A 169 -5.57 -18.83 19.24
CA LYS A 169 -6.94 -19.03 19.77
C LYS A 169 -7.81 -19.82 18.83
N LEU A 170 -7.73 -19.58 17.51
CA LEU A 170 -8.52 -20.29 16.50
C LEU A 170 -8.37 -21.81 16.57
N VAL A 171 -7.19 -22.32 16.90
CA VAL A 171 -6.96 -23.77 17.05
C VAL A 171 -7.95 -24.41 18.00
N SER A 172 -8.39 -23.70 19.04
CA SER A 172 -9.31 -24.24 20.09
C SER A 172 -10.76 -24.40 19.63
N VAL A 173 -11.12 -23.84 18.48
CA VAL A 173 -12.51 -23.89 17.94
C VAL A 173 -12.61 -24.57 16.57
N LYS A 174 -11.60 -25.31 16.16
CA LYS A 174 -11.57 -26.06 14.87
C LYS A 174 -12.75 -26.99 14.67
N THR A 175 -13.33 -27.52 15.74
CA THR A 175 -14.53 -28.39 15.69
C THR A 175 -15.80 -27.64 15.32
N GLN A 176 -15.85 -26.33 15.48
CA GLN A 176 -16.98 -25.48 15.11
C GLN A 176 -16.77 -24.93 13.69
N LEU A 177 -16.86 -25.82 12.69
CA LEU A 177 -16.40 -25.61 11.33
C LEU A 177 -16.90 -24.32 10.68
N ASN A 178 -18.19 -23.97 10.84
CA ASN A 178 -18.73 -22.78 10.18
C ASN A 178 -18.08 -21.49 10.72
N ALA A 179 -18.02 -21.32 12.05
CA ALA A 179 -17.41 -20.15 12.67
C ALA A 179 -15.90 -20.13 12.45
N TYR A 180 -15.23 -21.29 12.52
CA TYR A 180 -13.80 -21.42 12.23
C TYR A 180 -13.46 -20.98 10.80
N ASN A 181 -14.16 -21.51 9.81
CA ASN A 181 -13.91 -21.20 8.40
C ASN A 181 -14.17 -19.72 8.09
N ASP A 182 -15.23 -19.12 8.68
CA ASP A 182 -15.51 -17.70 8.52
C ASP A 182 -14.37 -16.82 9.10
N MET A 183 -13.88 -17.15 10.30
CA MET A 183 -12.77 -16.40 10.91
C MET A 183 -11.44 -16.58 10.15
N VAL A 184 -11.17 -17.78 9.62
CA VAL A 184 -10.02 -18.01 8.73
C VAL A 184 -10.13 -17.13 7.49
N ALA A 185 -11.27 -17.12 6.81
CA ALA A 185 -11.51 -16.29 5.65
C ALA A 185 -11.40 -14.77 5.96
N GLN A 186 -11.76 -14.34 7.16
CA GLN A 186 -11.53 -12.95 7.60
C GLN A 186 -10.04 -12.63 7.72
N ILE A 187 -9.25 -13.52 8.30
CA ILE A 187 -7.79 -13.36 8.41
C ILE A 187 -7.15 -13.31 7.02
N GLU A 188 -7.49 -14.23 6.14
CA GLU A 188 -6.96 -14.28 4.77
C GLU A 188 -7.25 -12.99 3.99
N ARG A 189 -8.43 -12.41 4.15
CA ARG A 189 -8.78 -11.11 3.54
C ARG A 189 -7.96 -9.94 4.10
N LEU A 190 -7.58 -10.00 5.38
CA LEU A 190 -6.73 -8.96 5.99
C LEU A 190 -5.25 -9.12 5.63
N THR A 191 -4.82 -10.32 5.27
CA THR A 191 -3.40 -10.62 5.01
C THR A 191 -3.16 -11.20 3.60
N PRO A 192 -3.63 -10.53 2.53
CA PRO A 192 -3.22 -10.90 1.19
C PRO A 192 -1.72 -10.71 1.03
N LYS A 193 -1.16 -11.32 -0.01
CA LYS A 193 0.27 -11.17 -0.30
C LYS A 193 0.67 -9.69 -0.33
N ARG A 194 1.79 -9.36 0.35
CA ARG A 194 2.30 -7.99 0.49
C ARG A 194 1.26 -7.01 1.09
N PHE A 195 0.46 -7.46 2.04
CA PHE A 195 -0.62 -6.67 2.64
C PHE A 195 -0.16 -5.30 3.19
N VAL A 196 1.08 -5.19 3.66
CA VAL A 196 1.64 -3.94 4.19
C VAL A 196 1.69 -2.86 3.10
N LEU A 197 2.09 -3.23 1.88
CA LEU A 197 2.19 -2.28 0.76
C LEU A 197 0.85 -2.10 0.02
N ASN A 198 0.05 -3.16 -0.06
CA ASN A 198 -1.19 -3.20 -0.84
C ASN A 198 -2.43 -2.72 -0.05
N THR A 199 -2.26 -2.37 1.23
CA THR A 199 -3.33 -1.81 2.06
C THR A 199 -3.08 -0.33 2.31
N ALA A 200 -4.09 0.51 2.07
CA ALA A 200 -4.01 1.93 2.42
C ALA A 200 -3.68 2.10 3.91
N TYR A 201 -2.74 2.98 4.24
CA TYR A 201 -2.26 3.15 5.61
C TYR A 201 -3.39 3.46 6.60
N VAL A 202 -4.38 4.25 6.18
CA VAL A 202 -5.56 4.57 7.01
C VAL A 202 -6.37 3.35 7.41
N GLN A 203 -6.30 2.26 6.64
CA GLN A 203 -6.91 0.97 6.95
C GLN A 203 -5.94 0.09 7.76
N LEU A 204 -4.65 0.08 7.39
CA LEU A 204 -3.63 -0.74 8.02
C LEU A 204 -3.50 -0.48 9.53
N VAL A 205 -3.65 0.78 9.97
CA VAL A 205 -3.61 1.16 11.40
C VAL A 205 -4.71 0.48 12.24
N HIS A 206 -5.75 -0.03 11.62
CA HIS A 206 -6.85 -0.71 12.29
C HIS A 206 -6.68 -2.23 12.38
N TYR A 207 -5.74 -2.82 11.68
CA TYR A 207 -5.53 -4.28 11.64
C TYR A 207 -5.30 -4.91 13.02
N PRO A 208 -4.51 -4.32 13.93
CA PRO A 208 -4.38 -4.88 15.28
C PRO A 208 -5.74 -5.05 15.98
N ARG A 209 -6.62 -4.07 15.81
CA ARG A 209 -7.99 -4.12 16.39
C ARG A 209 -8.84 -5.22 15.74
N TYR A 210 -8.68 -5.45 14.45
CA TYR A 210 -9.43 -6.50 13.75
C TYR A 210 -8.98 -7.90 14.20
N PHE A 211 -7.69 -8.15 14.35
CA PHE A 211 -7.20 -9.43 14.90
C PHE A 211 -7.60 -9.64 16.35
N LYS A 212 -7.55 -8.60 17.18
CA LYS A 212 -8.11 -8.65 18.55
C LYS A 212 -9.59 -9.01 18.55
N ALA A 213 -10.38 -8.45 17.64
CA ALA A 213 -11.80 -8.75 17.54
C ALA A 213 -12.04 -10.21 17.17
N ILE A 214 -11.24 -10.80 16.26
CA ILE A 214 -11.30 -12.23 15.94
C ILE A 214 -10.94 -13.07 17.17
N ALA A 215 -9.88 -12.73 17.89
CA ALA A 215 -9.49 -13.43 19.13
C ALA A 215 -10.56 -13.39 20.22
N LEU A 216 -11.24 -12.24 20.38
CA LEU A 216 -12.38 -12.08 21.30
C LEU A 216 -13.62 -12.85 20.84
N ARG A 217 -13.84 -12.93 19.52
CA ARG A 217 -14.94 -13.73 18.95
C ARG A 217 -14.77 -15.22 19.31
N VAL A 218 -13.53 -15.75 19.23
CA VAL A 218 -13.23 -17.12 19.66
C VAL A 218 -13.62 -17.35 21.11
N ASP A 219 -13.29 -16.42 22.01
CA ASP A 219 -13.63 -16.55 23.44
C ASP A 219 -15.16 -16.51 23.66
N LYS A 220 -15.88 -15.65 22.95
CA LYS A 220 -17.36 -15.57 23.01
C LYS A 220 -18.02 -16.79 22.42
N LEU A 221 -17.48 -17.33 21.32
CA LEU A 221 -18.01 -18.51 20.64
C LEU A 221 -18.04 -19.74 21.56
N LYS A 222 -17.07 -19.88 22.46
CA LYS A 222 -17.02 -20.96 23.44
C LYS A 222 -18.19 -20.91 24.44
N ASN A 223 -18.72 -19.73 24.71
CA ASN A 223 -19.78 -19.50 25.68
C ASN A 223 -21.17 -19.49 25.02
N ASP A 224 -21.28 -18.99 23.78
CA ASP A 224 -22.55 -18.81 23.08
C ASP A 224 -22.38 -18.96 21.57
N SER A 225 -22.38 -20.20 21.09
CA SER A 225 -22.27 -20.52 19.67
C SER A 225 -23.52 -20.18 18.86
N ALA A 226 -24.69 -20.16 19.50
CA ALA A 226 -25.96 -19.84 18.85
C ALA A 226 -26.00 -18.36 18.44
N ARG A 227 -25.53 -17.48 19.33
CA ARG A 227 -25.39 -16.04 19.04
C ARG A 227 -24.40 -15.76 17.90
N ASP A 228 -23.25 -16.44 17.87
CA ASP A 228 -22.29 -16.29 16.77
C ASP A 228 -22.90 -16.70 15.44
N ALA A 229 -23.59 -17.85 15.40
CA ALA A 229 -24.30 -18.32 14.21
C ALA A 229 -25.39 -17.34 13.74
N GLN A 230 -26.08 -16.65 14.65
CA GLN A 230 -27.05 -15.62 14.28
C GLN A 230 -26.33 -14.41 13.65
N LEU A 231 -25.27 -13.89 14.28
CA LEU A 231 -24.48 -12.77 13.75
C LEU A 231 -23.89 -13.07 12.37
N MET A 232 -23.43 -14.30 12.13
CA MET A 232 -22.96 -14.73 10.81
C MET A 232 -24.07 -14.64 9.75
N ARG A 233 -25.28 -15.10 10.07
CA ARG A 233 -26.46 -15.01 9.16
C ARG A 233 -26.80 -13.55 8.85
N ASP A 234 -26.78 -12.69 9.84
CA ASP A 234 -27.13 -11.27 9.70
C ASP A 234 -26.09 -10.52 8.85
N MET A 235 -24.80 -10.91 8.96
CA MET A 235 -23.71 -10.30 8.20
C MET A 235 -23.56 -10.82 6.76
N LEU A 236 -24.04 -12.04 6.46
CA LEU A 236 -23.86 -12.69 5.18
C LEU A 236 -24.31 -11.85 3.97
N PRO A 237 -25.50 -11.21 3.98
CA PRO A 237 -25.94 -10.36 2.86
C PRO A 237 -25.02 -9.16 2.63
N LEU A 238 -24.49 -8.55 3.70
CA LEU A 238 -23.58 -7.40 3.60
C LEU A 238 -22.24 -7.81 2.99
N VAL A 239 -21.70 -8.95 3.42
CA VAL A 239 -20.45 -9.50 2.85
C VAL A 239 -20.63 -9.84 1.36
N GLN A 240 -21.75 -10.47 0.98
CA GLN A 240 -22.04 -10.79 -0.42
C GLN A 240 -22.20 -9.54 -1.29
N ASN A 241 -22.87 -8.51 -0.81
CA ASN A 241 -23.03 -7.24 -1.52
C ASN A 241 -21.67 -6.54 -1.70
N TRP A 242 -20.83 -6.52 -0.67
CA TRP A 242 -19.50 -5.97 -0.75
C TRP A 242 -18.64 -6.74 -1.78
N GLN A 243 -18.66 -8.07 -1.75
CA GLN A 243 -17.89 -8.89 -2.71
C GLN A 243 -18.32 -8.63 -4.16
N ARG A 244 -19.62 -8.38 -4.43
CA ARG A 244 -20.11 -8.03 -5.77
C ARG A 244 -19.68 -6.63 -6.21
N ALA A 245 -19.46 -5.72 -5.28
CA ALA A 245 -19.03 -4.35 -5.60
C ALA A 245 -17.53 -4.23 -5.85
N VAL A 246 -16.73 -5.19 -5.38
CA VAL A 246 -15.26 -5.17 -5.47
C VAL A 246 -14.73 -6.05 -6.62
N ASN A 247 -15.55 -6.99 -7.13
CA ASN A 247 -15.27 -7.80 -8.32
C ASN A 247 -15.89 -7.19 -9.59
#